data_085436d47ce61ce3176ab2541a33a736
#
_entry.id   085436d47ce61ce3176ab2541a33a736
#
_cell.length_a   1.000
_cell.length_b   1.000
_cell.length_c   1.000
_cell.angle_alpha   90.00
_cell.angle_beta   90.00
_cell.angle_gamma   90.00
#
_symmetry.space_group_name_H-M   'P 1'
#
loop_
_entity.id
_entity.type
_entity.pdbx_description
1 polymer ?
#
loop_
_entity_poly.entity_id
_entity_poly.type
_entity_poly.pdbx_seq_one_letter_code
_entity_poly.pdbx_strand_id
1 'polypeptide(L)'
;RDNSNSSVVKEAKSLNIDIRFSHAIANAKGYLKVNSATVGKLNEKKSNYEKLEEISCDCICVSGNWTPTVHLSSQSGNKLKFNEKINAFIPNQPRQNESTVGAANGSFTLKKSLEEGFNKGFELSNKITKKNIKSTIPSSNERLKDEHSKFWCMPLPKNKNYKRCVDFQNDVYVSDIELAIREGFRSIEHVKRYTTLGMATDQGKTSNLNGLQLVSNIEKKIVP
;
A
#
# COMPACT_ATOMS: atom_id res chain seq x y z
N ARG A 1 0.50 -11.92 -5.37
CA ARG A 1 0.58 -12.10 -6.84
C ARG A 1 1.36 -13.36 -7.13
N ASP A 2 0.87 -14.21 -8.00
CA ASP A 2 1.66 -15.30 -8.52
C ASP A 2 2.45 -14.81 -9.74
N ASN A 3 3.64 -14.28 -9.50
CA ASN A 3 4.59 -13.84 -10.52
C ASN A 3 5.70 -14.89 -10.73
N SER A 4 5.37 -16.16 -10.63
CA SER A 4 6.32 -17.27 -10.71
C SER A 4 7.24 -17.24 -11.94
N ASN A 5 6.80 -16.59 -13.01
CA ASN A 5 7.53 -16.48 -14.29
C ASN A 5 8.33 -15.18 -14.46
N SER A 6 8.37 -14.29 -13.47
CA SER A 6 9.15 -13.06 -13.59
C SER A 6 10.66 -13.35 -13.60
N SER A 7 11.45 -12.52 -14.29
CA SER A 7 12.92 -12.65 -14.34
C SER A 7 13.54 -12.56 -12.95
N VAL A 8 13.03 -11.64 -12.11
CA VAL A 8 13.49 -11.45 -10.72
C VAL A 8 13.26 -12.70 -9.87
N VAL A 9 12.11 -13.38 -10.03
CA VAL A 9 11.83 -14.63 -9.31
C VAL A 9 12.76 -15.75 -9.77
N LYS A 10 13.05 -15.83 -11.07
CA LYS A 10 14.00 -16.82 -11.61
C LYS A 10 15.41 -16.58 -11.08
N GLU A 11 15.85 -15.32 -11.05
CA GLU A 11 17.14 -14.93 -10.51
C GLU A 11 17.25 -15.27 -9.01
N ALA A 12 16.25 -14.89 -8.21
CA ALA A 12 16.23 -15.20 -6.79
C ALA A 12 16.30 -16.72 -6.52
N LYS A 13 15.58 -17.52 -7.31
CA LYS A 13 15.67 -18.99 -7.23
C LYS A 13 17.06 -19.52 -7.59
N SER A 14 17.73 -18.93 -8.57
CA SER A 14 19.11 -19.31 -8.93
C SER A 14 20.13 -19.00 -7.82
N LEU A 15 19.79 -18.05 -6.94
CA LEU A 15 20.55 -17.71 -5.73
C LEU A 15 20.12 -18.53 -4.50
N ASN A 16 19.33 -19.58 -4.67
CA ASN A 16 18.79 -20.41 -3.59
C ASN A 16 17.93 -19.66 -2.57
N ILE A 17 17.30 -18.57 -2.96
CA ILE A 17 16.34 -17.84 -2.11
C ILE A 17 15.00 -18.59 -2.14
N ASP A 18 14.52 -19.01 -0.96
CA ASP A 18 13.21 -19.66 -0.84
C ASP A 18 12.08 -18.65 -1.07
N ILE A 19 11.29 -18.85 -2.12
CA ILE A 19 10.17 -17.97 -2.49
C ILE A 19 8.88 -18.77 -2.34
N ARG A 20 8.01 -18.30 -1.43
CA ARG A 20 6.73 -18.92 -1.11
C ARG A 20 5.58 -18.01 -1.53
N PHE A 21 4.90 -18.36 -2.62
CA PHE A 21 3.71 -17.66 -3.07
C PHE A 21 2.50 -17.97 -2.19
N SER A 22 1.57 -17.00 -2.08
CA SER A 22 0.37 -17.12 -1.25
C SER A 22 0.65 -17.40 0.23
N HIS A 23 1.85 -17.07 0.71
CA HIS A 23 2.19 -17.15 2.13
C HIS A 23 2.19 -15.77 2.77
N ALA A 24 1.95 -15.76 4.06
CA ALA A 24 2.00 -14.55 4.86
C ALA A 24 2.53 -14.85 6.26
N ILE A 25 3.09 -13.83 6.90
CA ILE A 25 3.50 -13.90 8.29
C ILE A 25 2.26 -13.78 9.16
N ALA A 26 2.01 -14.79 9.98
CA ALA A 26 0.91 -14.83 10.92
C ALA A 26 1.29 -14.26 12.29
N ASN A 27 2.56 -14.39 12.69
CA ASN A 27 3.07 -13.91 13.97
C ASN A 27 4.58 -13.76 13.92
N ALA A 28 5.13 -12.91 14.80
CA ALA A 28 6.54 -12.79 15.09
C ALA A 28 6.77 -13.12 16.57
N LYS A 29 7.86 -13.82 16.88
CA LYS A 29 8.25 -14.17 18.25
C LYS A 29 9.60 -13.53 18.58
N GLY A 30 9.78 -13.20 19.83
CA GLY A 30 10.98 -12.61 20.37
C GLY A 30 10.66 -11.81 21.64
N TYR A 31 11.68 -11.34 22.32
CA TYR A 31 11.53 -10.46 23.48
C TYR A 31 12.18 -9.09 23.20
N LEU A 32 13.51 -9.03 23.19
CA LEU A 32 14.23 -7.79 22.85
C LEU A 32 14.48 -7.66 21.33
N LYS A 33 14.48 -8.77 20.64
CA LYS A 33 14.60 -8.87 19.18
C LYS A 33 13.77 -10.03 18.66
N VAL A 34 13.46 -9.99 17.38
CA VAL A 34 12.82 -11.12 16.69
C VAL A 34 13.77 -12.33 16.72
N ASN A 35 13.24 -13.52 16.99
CA ASN A 35 13.97 -14.78 16.92
C ASN A 35 13.30 -15.79 15.99
N SER A 36 12.01 -15.63 15.72
CA SER A 36 11.32 -16.43 14.71
C SER A 36 10.08 -15.74 14.17
N ALA A 37 9.65 -16.16 12.99
CA ALA A 37 8.38 -15.79 12.38
C ALA A 37 7.52 -17.04 12.15
N THR A 38 6.23 -16.95 12.47
CA THR A 38 5.24 -17.94 12.06
C THR A 38 4.71 -17.56 10.69
N VAL A 39 4.99 -18.40 9.69
CA VAL A 39 4.58 -18.19 8.30
C VAL A 39 3.53 -19.24 7.93
N GLY A 40 2.54 -18.86 7.14
CA GLY A 40 1.52 -19.79 6.71
C GLY A 40 1.04 -19.54 5.28
N LYS A 41 0.64 -20.63 4.63
CA LYS A 41 0.00 -20.57 3.33
C LYS A 41 -1.44 -20.13 3.51
N LEU A 42 -1.86 -19.09 2.80
CA LEU A 42 -3.23 -18.62 2.78
C LEU A 42 -4.10 -19.54 1.91
N ASN A 43 -5.30 -19.84 2.37
CA ASN A 43 -6.30 -20.54 1.54
C ASN A 43 -6.72 -19.65 0.34
N GLU A 44 -7.39 -20.22 -0.65
CA GLU A 44 -7.83 -19.50 -1.86
C GLU A 44 -8.67 -18.25 -1.55
N LYS A 45 -9.53 -18.33 -0.54
CA LYS A 45 -10.36 -17.19 -0.08
C LYS A 45 -9.59 -16.19 0.77
N LYS A 46 -8.33 -16.43 1.08
CA LYS A 46 -7.46 -15.63 1.97
C LYS A 46 -8.11 -15.35 3.34
N SER A 47 -8.97 -16.23 3.80
CA SER A 47 -9.71 -16.10 5.06
C SER A 47 -9.10 -16.88 6.21
N ASN A 48 -8.15 -17.76 5.94
CA ASN A 48 -7.46 -18.58 6.94
C ASN A 48 -6.12 -19.10 6.39
N TYR A 49 -5.30 -19.65 7.29
CA TYR A 49 -4.09 -20.35 6.93
C TYR A 49 -4.36 -21.86 6.81
N GLU A 50 -3.81 -22.50 5.77
CA GLU A 50 -3.88 -23.94 5.57
C GLU A 50 -2.88 -24.68 6.48
N LYS A 51 -1.67 -24.15 6.56
CA LYS A 51 -0.58 -24.70 7.38
C LYS A 51 0.26 -23.56 7.93
N LEU A 52 0.70 -23.69 9.16
CA LEU A 52 1.62 -22.75 9.82
C LEU A 52 2.96 -23.46 10.04
N GLU A 53 4.03 -22.73 9.81
CA GLU A 53 5.40 -23.16 10.02
C GLU A 53 6.16 -22.06 10.77
N GLU A 54 7.04 -22.44 11.67
CA GLU A 54 7.91 -21.51 12.38
C GLU A 54 9.28 -21.48 11.72
N ILE A 55 9.73 -20.30 11.34
CA ILE A 55 11.02 -20.05 10.68
C ILE A 55 11.87 -19.19 11.61
N SER A 56 13.06 -19.67 11.97
CA SER A 56 14.03 -18.90 12.74
C SER A 56 14.56 -17.74 11.90
N CYS A 57 14.52 -16.53 12.46
CA CYS A 57 15.03 -15.31 11.82
C CYS A 57 15.34 -14.25 12.87
N ASP A 58 16.26 -13.37 12.58
CA ASP A 58 16.65 -12.23 13.42
C ASP A 58 16.11 -10.89 12.91
N CYS A 59 15.55 -10.89 11.70
CA CYS A 59 14.95 -9.73 11.06
C CYS A 59 13.76 -10.13 10.18
N ILE A 60 12.73 -9.29 10.17
CA ILE A 60 11.57 -9.41 9.28
C ILE A 60 11.46 -8.10 8.49
N CYS A 61 11.64 -8.18 7.18
CA CYS A 61 11.44 -7.04 6.28
C CYS A 61 10.06 -7.12 5.64
N VAL A 62 9.28 -6.05 5.76
CA VAL A 62 7.94 -5.95 5.21
C VAL A 62 7.92 -4.93 4.09
N SER A 63 7.43 -5.32 2.92
CA SER A 63 7.17 -4.43 1.80
C SER A 63 5.69 -4.52 1.42
N GLY A 64 4.98 -3.42 1.62
CA GLY A 64 3.55 -3.32 1.33
C GLY A 64 3.27 -2.82 -0.08
N ASN A 65 2.18 -2.11 -0.24
CA ASN A 65 1.80 -1.45 -1.49
C ASN A 65 2.49 -0.08 -1.64
N TRP A 66 2.47 0.40 -2.87
CA TRP A 66 2.83 1.78 -3.18
C TRP A 66 1.62 2.68 -3.04
N THR A 67 1.82 3.86 -2.47
CA THR A 67 0.80 4.91 -2.40
C THR A 67 1.30 6.17 -3.09
N PRO A 68 0.44 6.89 -3.84
CA PRO A 68 0.83 8.17 -4.45
C PRO A 68 1.22 9.20 -3.40
N THR A 69 2.25 9.97 -3.67
CA THR A 69 2.65 11.12 -2.85
C THR A 69 1.83 12.35 -3.24
N VAL A 70 0.67 12.50 -2.61
CA VAL A 70 -0.34 13.53 -2.98
C VAL A 70 -0.22 14.85 -2.22
N HIS A 71 0.80 15.01 -1.37
CA HIS A 71 0.91 16.12 -0.42
C HIS A 71 0.94 17.49 -1.10
N LEU A 72 1.75 17.66 -2.15
CA LEU A 72 1.84 18.93 -2.87
C LEU A 72 0.52 19.32 -3.53
N SER A 73 -0.15 18.36 -4.16
CA SER A 73 -1.46 18.57 -4.76
C SER A 73 -2.51 18.93 -3.70
N SER A 74 -2.48 18.28 -2.54
CA SER A 74 -3.36 18.58 -1.43
C SER A 74 -3.11 19.99 -0.86
N GLN A 75 -1.84 20.40 -0.73
CA GLN A 75 -1.48 21.73 -0.24
C GLN A 75 -1.87 22.86 -1.20
N SER A 76 -1.89 22.62 -2.50
CA SER A 76 -2.42 23.59 -3.48
C SER A 76 -3.95 23.70 -3.46
N GLY A 77 -4.60 22.99 -2.54
CA GLY A 77 -6.04 23.05 -2.29
C GLY A 77 -6.87 22.05 -3.10
N ASN A 78 -6.24 21.10 -3.75
CA ASN A 78 -6.95 20.04 -4.46
C ASN A 78 -7.59 19.06 -3.51
N LYS A 79 -8.80 18.63 -3.84
CA LYS A 79 -9.41 17.47 -3.19
C LYS A 79 -8.81 16.20 -3.76
N LEU A 80 -8.59 15.22 -2.88
CA LEU A 80 -8.19 13.89 -3.28
C LEU A 80 -9.43 13.06 -3.60
N LYS A 81 -9.27 12.04 -4.44
CA LYS A 81 -10.28 11.01 -4.67
C LYS A 81 -9.69 9.62 -4.46
N PHE A 82 -10.46 8.72 -3.91
CA PHE A 82 -10.04 7.33 -3.78
C PHE A 82 -10.17 6.61 -5.13
N ASN A 83 -9.10 5.92 -5.54
CA ASN A 83 -9.07 5.13 -6.76
C ASN A 83 -9.06 3.65 -6.38
N GLU A 84 -10.19 2.97 -6.59
CA GLU A 84 -10.36 1.56 -6.25
C GLU A 84 -9.46 0.60 -7.03
N LYS A 85 -8.97 0.98 -8.22
CA LYS A 85 -8.10 0.11 -9.03
C LYS A 85 -6.72 -0.05 -8.40
N ILE A 86 -6.19 1.04 -7.85
CA ILE A 86 -4.88 1.05 -7.19
C ILE A 86 -4.99 1.06 -5.66
N ASN A 87 -6.22 1.11 -5.12
CA ASN A 87 -6.51 1.17 -3.69
C ASN A 87 -5.77 2.29 -2.95
N ALA A 88 -5.76 3.48 -3.53
CA ALA A 88 -5.06 4.63 -2.97
C ALA A 88 -5.75 5.95 -3.36
N PHE A 89 -5.44 7.01 -2.62
CA PHE A 89 -5.87 8.36 -2.98
C PHE A 89 -4.99 8.91 -4.10
N ILE A 90 -5.64 9.57 -5.06
CA ILE A 90 -4.99 10.30 -6.15
C ILE A 90 -5.49 11.74 -6.19
N PRO A 91 -4.73 12.67 -6.79
CA PRO A 91 -5.21 14.01 -7.06
C PRO A 91 -6.51 13.99 -7.87
N ASN A 92 -7.42 14.89 -7.55
CA ASN A 92 -8.62 15.14 -8.33
C ASN A 92 -8.42 16.39 -9.21
N GLN A 93 -9.48 17.13 -9.49
CA GLN A 93 -9.40 18.34 -10.31
C GLN A 93 -8.51 19.40 -9.63
N PRO A 94 -7.50 19.93 -10.34
CA PRO A 94 -6.62 20.95 -9.79
C PRO A 94 -7.37 22.27 -9.61
N ARG A 95 -7.10 22.96 -8.50
CA ARG A 95 -7.59 24.32 -8.23
C ARG A 95 -6.69 25.41 -8.84
N GLN A 96 -5.43 25.07 -9.04
CA GLN A 96 -4.41 25.96 -9.59
C GLN A 96 -3.94 25.43 -10.95
N ASN A 97 -3.11 26.20 -11.63
CA ASN A 97 -2.47 25.79 -12.89
C ASN A 97 -1.36 24.78 -12.60
N GLU A 98 -1.74 23.60 -12.16
CA GLU A 98 -0.84 22.49 -11.86
C GLU A 98 -1.30 21.20 -12.54
N SER A 99 -0.40 20.26 -12.65
CA SER A 99 -0.69 18.92 -13.12
C SER A 99 0.19 17.92 -12.39
N THR A 100 -0.41 16.83 -11.93
CA THR A 100 0.28 15.73 -11.27
C THR A 100 0.39 14.55 -12.23
N VAL A 101 1.57 13.98 -12.36
CA VAL A 101 1.89 12.87 -13.29
C VAL A 101 2.71 11.78 -12.61
N GLY A 102 2.78 10.60 -13.22
CA GLY A 102 3.58 9.48 -12.74
C GLY A 102 3.07 8.90 -11.44
N ALA A 103 3.99 8.46 -10.57
CA ALA A 103 3.64 7.79 -9.32
C ALA A 103 2.78 8.64 -8.37
N ALA A 104 2.95 9.96 -8.37
CA ALA A 104 2.12 10.88 -7.61
C ALA A 104 0.66 10.94 -8.10
N ASN A 105 0.41 10.54 -9.36
CA ASN A 105 -0.92 10.38 -9.96
C ASN A 105 -1.41 8.93 -9.97
N GLY A 106 -0.67 8.01 -9.34
CA GLY A 106 -1.02 6.59 -9.25
C GLY A 106 -0.54 5.72 -10.41
N SER A 107 0.36 6.22 -11.25
CA SER A 107 0.99 5.44 -12.33
C SER A 107 2.35 4.92 -11.86
N PHE A 108 2.38 3.66 -11.40
CA PHE A 108 3.58 3.10 -10.75
C PHE A 108 4.53 2.37 -11.70
N THR A 109 4.21 2.23 -12.99
CA THR A 109 5.14 1.67 -13.98
C THR A 109 5.98 2.77 -14.61
N LEU A 110 7.26 2.48 -14.88
CA LEU A 110 8.16 3.42 -15.54
C LEU A 110 7.60 3.87 -16.89
N LYS A 111 7.07 2.93 -17.67
CA LYS A 111 6.48 3.21 -18.97
C LYS A 111 5.39 4.27 -18.89
N LYS A 112 4.38 4.08 -18.01
CA LYS A 112 3.29 5.05 -17.85
C LYS A 112 3.77 6.38 -17.32
N SER A 113 4.70 6.37 -16.36
CA SER A 113 5.26 7.61 -15.81
C SER A 113 5.99 8.44 -16.86
N LEU A 114 6.73 7.79 -17.76
CA LEU A 114 7.39 8.45 -18.88
C LEU A 114 6.36 9.00 -19.89
N GLU A 115 5.36 8.21 -20.25
CA GLU A 115 4.29 8.63 -21.17
C GLU A 115 3.50 9.83 -20.63
N GLU A 116 3.09 9.79 -19.35
CA GLU A 116 2.35 10.89 -18.72
C GLU A 116 3.20 12.16 -18.62
N GLY A 117 4.45 12.03 -18.15
CA GLY A 117 5.37 13.16 -18.03
C GLY A 117 5.65 13.82 -19.37
N PHE A 118 5.94 13.02 -20.40
CA PHE A 118 6.16 13.50 -21.75
C PHE A 118 4.93 14.21 -22.31
N ASN A 119 3.76 13.56 -22.28
CA ASN A 119 2.53 14.12 -22.84
C ASN A 119 2.14 15.44 -22.17
N LYS A 120 2.26 15.50 -20.83
CA LYS A 120 1.94 16.71 -20.10
C LYS A 120 2.94 17.83 -20.33
N GLY A 121 4.23 17.50 -20.34
CA GLY A 121 5.30 18.47 -20.67
C GLY A 121 5.14 19.02 -22.11
N PHE A 122 4.81 18.15 -23.05
CA PHE A 122 4.55 18.53 -24.44
C PHE A 122 3.32 19.45 -24.58
N GLU A 123 2.20 19.10 -23.91
CA GLU A 123 0.98 19.95 -23.85
C GLU A 123 1.30 21.35 -23.33
N LEU A 124 2.02 21.42 -22.22
CA LEU A 124 2.36 22.70 -21.57
C LEU A 124 3.34 23.51 -22.43
N SER A 125 4.34 22.86 -23.00
CA SER A 125 5.30 23.51 -23.90
C SER A 125 4.60 24.15 -25.12
N ASN A 126 3.68 23.41 -25.75
CA ASN A 126 2.94 23.94 -26.89
C ASN A 126 2.03 25.11 -26.51
N LYS A 127 1.41 25.06 -25.33
CA LYS A 127 0.61 26.20 -24.82
C LYS A 127 1.43 27.46 -24.60
N ILE A 128 2.66 27.32 -24.09
CA ILE A 128 3.54 28.46 -23.77
C ILE A 128 4.20 28.99 -25.05
N THR A 129 4.78 28.11 -25.87
CA THR A 129 5.58 28.50 -27.04
C THR A 129 4.73 28.77 -28.27
N LYS A 130 3.46 28.33 -28.30
CA LYS A 130 2.59 28.34 -29.47
C LYS A 130 3.20 27.66 -30.71
N LYS A 131 4.19 26.78 -30.49
CA LYS A 131 4.88 26.02 -31.54
C LYS A 131 4.45 24.57 -31.46
N ASN A 132 4.23 23.96 -32.61
CA ASN A 132 3.94 22.53 -32.70
C ASN A 132 5.24 21.75 -32.84
N ILE A 133 5.87 21.42 -31.70
CA ILE A 133 7.15 20.70 -31.66
C ILE A 133 6.86 19.22 -31.87
N LYS A 134 7.47 18.59 -32.86
CA LYS A 134 7.42 17.13 -33.01
C LYS A 134 8.44 16.48 -32.09
N SER A 135 8.02 15.53 -31.31
CA SER A 135 8.90 14.74 -30.43
C SER A 135 8.36 13.32 -30.28
N THR A 136 9.22 12.41 -29.90
CA THR A 136 8.87 10.99 -29.72
C THR A 136 8.73 10.68 -28.23
N ILE A 137 7.68 9.93 -27.89
CA ILE A 137 7.45 9.49 -26.52
C ILE A 137 8.57 8.51 -26.13
N PRO A 138 9.23 8.72 -24.97
CA PRO A 138 10.22 7.78 -24.45
C PRO A 138 9.59 6.40 -24.24
N SER A 139 10.23 5.34 -24.68
CA SER A 139 9.76 3.98 -24.49
C SER A 139 10.54 3.27 -23.38
N SER A 140 9.89 2.34 -22.72
CA SER A 140 10.49 1.44 -21.73
C SER A 140 10.09 0.00 -22.06
N ASN A 141 11.04 -0.92 -21.93
CA ASN A 141 10.81 -2.37 -22.09
C ASN A 141 10.19 -3.01 -20.83
N GLU A 142 9.72 -2.22 -19.88
CA GLU A 142 9.11 -2.68 -18.65
C GLU A 142 7.82 -3.48 -18.93
N ARG A 143 7.73 -4.68 -18.36
CA ARG A 143 6.58 -5.58 -18.49
C ARG A 143 5.73 -5.64 -17.22
N LEU A 144 5.98 -4.76 -16.25
CA LEU A 144 5.23 -4.74 -15.00
C LEU A 144 3.79 -4.29 -15.25
N LYS A 145 2.84 -4.92 -14.56
CA LYS A 145 1.43 -4.53 -14.57
C LYS A 145 1.09 -3.78 -13.29
N ASP A 146 0.32 -2.71 -13.40
CA ASP A 146 -0.25 -1.98 -12.28
C ASP A 146 -1.43 -2.75 -11.67
N GLU A 147 -1.16 -3.91 -11.08
CA GLU A 147 -2.19 -4.70 -10.41
C GLU A 147 -1.98 -4.60 -8.89
N HIS A 148 -2.98 -4.16 -8.17
CA HIS A 148 -2.97 -4.04 -6.72
C HIS A 148 -3.95 -5.02 -6.09
N SER A 149 -3.50 -5.79 -5.11
CA SER A 149 -4.36 -6.73 -4.38
C SER A 149 -5.13 -5.98 -3.29
N LYS A 150 -6.45 -6.18 -3.24
CA LYS A 150 -7.31 -5.68 -2.15
C LYS A 150 -7.21 -6.62 -0.94
N PHE A 151 -6.09 -6.62 -0.24
CA PHE A 151 -5.89 -7.46 0.93
C PHE A 151 -5.30 -6.65 2.08
N TRP A 152 -6.18 -6.17 2.95
CA TRP A 152 -5.87 -5.16 3.97
C TRP A 152 -5.56 -5.71 5.34
N CYS A 153 -5.97 -6.95 5.62
CA CYS A 153 -5.81 -7.54 6.94
C CYS A 153 -5.55 -9.04 6.82
N MET A 154 -4.49 -9.51 7.45
CA MET A 154 -4.20 -10.93 7.55
C MET A 154 -5.25 -11.63 8.40
N PRO A 155 -5.69 -12.86 8.05
CA PRO A 155 -6.58 -13.61 8.90
C PRO A 155 -5.88 -14.01 10.20
N LEU A 156 -6.67 -14.24 11.24
CA LEU A 156 -6.16 -14.88 12.44
C LEU A 156 -6.24 -16.40 12.29
N PRO A 157 -5.17 -17.13 12.61
CA PRO A 157 -5.25 -18.58 12.67
C PRO A 157 -6.25 -19.01 13.75
N LYS A 158 -6.99 -20.09 13.51
CA LYS A 158 -7.95 -20.65 14.48
C LYS A 158 -7.24 -20.93 15.81
N ASN A 159 -7.88 -20.56 16.91
CA ASN A 159 -7.40 -20.79 18.28
C ASN A 159 -6.02 -20.16 18.60
N LYS A 160 -5.63 -19.09 17.89
CA LYS A 160 -4.42 -18.32 18.18
C LYS A 160 -4.77 -16.85 18.41
N ASN A 161 -4.27 -16.28 19.48
CA ASN A 161 -4.42 -14.88 19.79
C ASN A 161 -3.18 -14.10 19.34
N TYR A 162 -3.01 -13.99 18.02
CA TYR A 162 -1.91 -13.23 17.43
C TYR A 162 -2.31 -11.76 17.25
N LYS A 163 -1.35 -10.88 17.45
CA LYS A 163 -1.54 -9.45 17.22
C LYS A 163 -1.36 -9.14 15.73
N ARG A 164 -2.26 -8.31 15.19
CA ARG A 164 -2.20 -7.81 13.80
C ARG A 164 -1.87 -6.33 13.85
N CYS A 165 -0.61 -6.00 13.63
CA CYS A 165 -0.12 -4.62 13.70
C CYS A 165 -0.58 -3.81 12.48
N VAL A 166 -1.04 -2.59 12.73
CA VAL A 166 -1.45 -1.60 11.73
C VAL A 166 -0.44 -0.46 11.69
N ASP A 167 0.03 -0.02 12.85
CA ASP A 167 1.05 1.01 12.99
C ASP A 167 2.17 0.48 13.87
N PHE A 168 3.33 0.24 13.27
CA PHE A 168 4.50 -0.31 13.96
C PHE A 168 5.22 0.72 14.85
N GLN A 169 5.03 2.02 14.61
CA GLN A 169 5.71 3.06 15.39
C GLN A 169 4.99 3.34 16.71
N ASN A 170 3.67 3.23 16.73
CA ASN A 170 2.84 3.48 17.92
C ASN A 170 2.18 2.20 18.46
N ASP A 171 2.61 1.02 18.00
CA ASP A 171 2.07 -0.28 18.44
C ASP A 171 0.53 -0.38 18.34
N VAL A 172 -0.06 0.21 17.30
CA VAL A 172 -1.50 0.12 17.07
C VAL A 172 -1.84 -1.17 16.35
N TYR A 173 -2.75 -1.92 16.92
CA TYR A 173 -3.22 -3.20 16.40
C TYR A 173 -4.66 -3.10 15.86
N VAL A 174 -5.06 -4.08 15.08
CA VAL A 174 -6.45 -4.19 14.59
C VAL A 174 -7.44 -4.21 15.76
N SER A 175 -7.10 -4.87 16.86
CA SER A 175 -7.91 -4.90 18.09
C SER A 175 -8.17 -3.53 18.69
N ASP A 176 -7.23 -2.60 18.56
CA ASP A 176 -7.38 -1.25 19.12
C ASP A 176 -8.35 -0.43 18.26
N ILE A 177 -8.32 -0.63 16.94
CA ILE A 177 -9.29 -0.04 16.01
C ILE A 177 -10.68 -0.62 16.29
N GLU A 178 -10.81 -1.95 16.45
CA GLU A 178 -12.05 -2.62 16.79
C GLU A 178 -12.61 -2.10 18.13
N LEU A 179 -11.74 -1.89 19.13
CA LEU A 179 -12.10 -1.29 20.41
C LEU A 179 -12.60 0.14 20.24
N ALA A 180 -11.87 0.99 19.52
CA ALA A 180 -12.26 2.37 19.29
C ALA A 180 -13.66 2.48 18.66
N ILE A 181 -13.94 1.64 17.66
CA ILE A 181 -15.26 1.59 17.01
C ILE A 181 -16.34 1.13 17.97
N ARG A 182 -16.09 0.13 18.81
CA ARG A 182 -17.01 -0.36 19.84
C ARG A 182 -17.31 0.72 20.88
N GLU A 183 -16.33 1.55 21.24
CA GLU A 183 -16.48 2.71 22.12
C GLU A 183 -17.20 3.90 21.47
N GLY A 184 -17.59 3.78 20.18
CA GLY A 184 -18.38 4.77 19.46
C GLY A 184 -17.59 5.72 18.57
N PHE A 185 -16.27 5.58 18.47
CA PHE A 185 -15.43 6.40 17.57
C PHE A 185 -15.49 5.86 16.15
N ARG A 186 -16.41 6.37 15.33
CA ARG A 186 -16.67 5.87 13.96
C ARG A 186 -15.96 6.66 12.87
N SER A 187 -15.54 7.89 13.15
CA SER A 187 -14.73 8.69 12.24
C SER A 187 -13.27 8.27 12.34
N ILE A 188 -12.59 8.11 11.20
CA ILE A 188 -11.16 7.79 11.18
C ILE A 188 -10.34 8.81 11.98
N GLU A 189 -10.71 10.09 11.95
CA GLU A 189 -10.02 11.13 12.71
C GLU A 189 -10.15 10.94 14.24
N HIS A 190 -11.28 10.44 14.71
CA HIS A 190 -11.46 10.12 16.12
C HIS A 190 -10.74 8.81 16.49
N VAL A 191 -10.82 7.78 15.62
CA VAL A 191 -10.08 6.53 15.81
C VAL A 191 -8.57 6.81 15.87
N LYS A 192 -8.03 7.69 15.01
CA LYS A 192 -6.62 8.10 15.06
C LYS A 192 -6.24 8.69 16.42
N ARG A 193 -7.05 9.61 16.95
CA ARG A 193 -6.77 10.24 18.26
C ARG A 193 -6.89 9.28 19.42
N TYR A 194 -7.85 8.36 19.36
CA TYR A 194 -8.06 7.35 20.38
C TYR A 194 -6.92 6.32 20.43
N THR A 195 -6.43 5.89 19.27
CA THR A 195 -5.42 4.82 19.14
C THR A 195 -4.00 5.32 18.89
N THR A 196 -3.79 6.61 18.68
CA THR A 196 -2.54 7.22 18.19
C THR A 196 -2.11 6.76 16.79
N LEU A 197 -3.01 6.15 16.02
CA LEU A 197 -2.76 5.67 14.66
C LEU A 197 -2.22 6.82 13.77
N GLY A 198 -1.06 6.60 13.15
CA GLY A 198 -0.47 7.54 12.22
C GLY A 198 -0.01 8.87 12.82
N MET A 199 0.22 8.90 14.14
CA MET A 199 0.68 10.11 14.86
C MET A 199 2.18 10.09 15.16
N ALA A 200 2.90 9.11 14.65
CA ALA A 200 4.35 8.99 14.81
C ALA A 200 5.13 9.80 13.76
N THR A 201 6.45 9.64 13.71
CA THR A 201 7.38 10.44 12.89
C THR A 201 7.12 10.34 11.39
N ASP A 202 6.58 9.21 10.90
CA ASP A 202 6.20 9.02 9.50
C ASP A 202 4.88 9.73 9.13
N GLN A 203 4.19 10.33 10.10
CA GLN A 203 2.89 11.00 9.93
C GLN A 203 1.85 10.08 9.26
N GLY A 204 1.92 8.80 9.58
CA GLY A 204 0.98 7.79 9.11
C GLY A 204 1.14 7.38 7.64
N LYS A 205 2.28 7.65 6.99
CA LYS A 205 2.51 7.26 5.60
C LYS A 205 2.40 5.75 5.39
N THR A 206 2.79 4.96 6.38
CA THR A 206 2.74 3.49 6.33
C THR A 206 1.45 2.90 6.88
N SER A 207 0.70 3.63 7.72
CA SER A 207 -0.43 3.09 8.51
C SER A 207 -1.79 3.69 8.18
N ASN A 208 -1.87 4.98 7.81
CA ASN A 208 -3.15 5.69 7.66
C ASN A 208 -4.11 5.04 6.66
N LEU A 209 -3.61 4.62 5.50
CA LEU A 209 -4.45 4.01 4.48
C LEU A 209 -4.99 2.64 4.94
N ASN A 210 -4.14 1.84 5.60
CA ASN A 210 -4.53 0.56 6.17
C ASN A 210 -5.59 0.75 7.27
N GLY A 211 -5.38 1.70 8.17
CA GLY A 211 -6.33 2.04 9.22
C GLY A 211 -7.67 2.50 8.67
N LEU A 212 -7.67 3.38 7.66
CA LEU A 212 -8.89 3.83 7.00
C LEU A 212 -9.68 2.67 6.37
N GLN A 213 -8.99 1.76 5.69
CA GLN A 213 -9.62 0.59 5.10
C GLN A 213 -10.18 -0.38 6.15
N LEU A 214 -9.48 -0.55 7.26
CA LEU A 214 -9.98 -1.37 8.37
C LEU A 214 -11.25 -0.78 8.98
N VAL A 215 -11.26 0.51 9.28
CA VAL A 215 -12.46 1.21 9.77
C VAL A 215 -13.61 1.07 8.78
N SER A 216 -13.35 1.31 7.49
CA SER A 216 -14.34 1.16 6.42
C SER A 216 -14.93 -0.26 6.35
N ASN A 217 -14.07 -1.28 6.46
CA ASN A 217 -14.51 -2.68 6.43
C ASN A 217 -15.35 -3.06 7.67
N ILE A 218 -14.97 -2.60 8.86
CA ILE A 218 -15.69 -2.88 10.11
C ILE A 218 -17.05 -2.17 10.11
N GLU A 219 -17.08 -0.91 9.68
CA GLU A 219 -18.31 -0.10 9.59
C GLU A 219 -19.15 -0.44 8.36
N LYS A 220 -18.67 -1.28 7.45
CA LYS A 220 -19.32 -1.61 6.16
C LYS A 220 -19.63 -0.38 5.33
N LYS A 221 -18.77 0.61 5.36
CA LYS A 221 -18.86 1.87 4.60
C LYS A 221 -17.86 1.88 3.45
N ILE A 222 -18.18 2.66 2.42
CA ILE A 222 -17.23 2.93 1.33
C ILE A 222 -16.18 3.93 1.86
N VAL A 223 -14.94 3.78 1.43
CA VAL A 223 -13.88 4.76 1.72
C VAL A 223 -14.28 6.11 1.11
N PRO A 224 -14.30 7.18 1.91
CA PRO A 224 -14.76 8.49 1.46
C PRO A 224 -13.84 9.13 0.42
#